data_08dd3bbfeedafe5e1df2c37c961fcac3
#
_entry.id   08dd3bbfeedafe5e1df2c37c961fcac3
#
_cell.length_a   1.000
_cell.length_b   1.000
_cell.length_c   1.000
_cell.angle_alpha   90.00
_cell.angle_beta   90.00
_cell.angle_gamma   90.00
#
_symmetry.space_group_name_H-M   'P 1'
#
loop_
_entity.id
_entity.type
_entity.pdbx_description
1 polymer ?
#
loop_
_entity_poly.entity_id
_entity_poly.type
_entity_poly.pdbx_seq_one_letter_code
_entity_poly.pdbx_strand_id
1 'polypeptide(L)'
;FLDTVPSVPYNQLHGDLLIIEGRDLIRQITSNLLRHGCRKLSFIGDVEYAQTNKERYEGFLDALHEHGIIPNPSLYLTGSLGLRTHYEEISHFLDFLPTMPDGIVCASDYIAHFIQRYLEEKGIDPEGRIVLTGFDNNSEYLNVADRITTVDVKPKTIGSRLAAKILFVIEHPKAAPEVSYVSSEVLYRGVLASDPKSSKPDEPFL
;
A
#
# COMPACT_ATOMS: atom_id res chain seq x y z
N PHE A 1 12.24 -16.68 6.79
CA PHE A 1 10.86 -16.26 6.50
C PHE A 1 10.87 -15.00 5.63
N LEU A 2 9.90 -14.88 4.75
CA LEU A 2 9.54 -13.64 4.08
C LEU A 2 8.17 -13.25 4.63
N ASP A 3 8.13 -12.14 5.41
CA ASP A 3 6.94 -11.72 6.14
C ASP A 3 6.44 -12.71 7.20
N THR A 4 5.42 -12.32 7.96
CA THR A 4 4.73 -13.12 8.97
C THR A 4 3.27 -12.66 9.06
N VAL A 5 2.49 -13.26 9.97
CA VAL A 5 1.11 -12.83 10.24
C VAL A 5 1.05 -11.99 11.52
N PRO A 6 0.08 -11.06 11.66
CA PRO A 6 -0.02 -10.16 12.81
C PRO A 6 -0.10 -10.86 14.17
N SER A 7 -0.61 -12.09 14.19
CA SER A 7 -0.74 -12.89 15.41
C SER A 7 0.58 -13.51 15.89
N VAL A 8 1.67 -13.45 15.10
CA VAL A 8 2.97 -14.02 15.44
C VAL A 8 4.02 -12.91 15.59
N PRO A 9 4.36 -12.51 16.83
CA PRO A 9 5.40 -11.52 17.08
C PRO A 9 6.77 -11.97 16.55
N TYR A 10 7.58 -11.04 16.07
CA TYR A 10 8.89 -11.33 15.48
C TYR A 10 9.83 -12.11 16.42
N ASN A 11 9.78 -11.83 17.73
CA ASN A 11 10.59 -12.51 18.74
C ASN A 11 10.16 -13.96 19.02
N GLN A 12 9.05 -14.42 18.45
CA GLN A 12 8.59 -15.81 18.51
C GLN A 12 8.95 -16.62 17.28
N LEU A 13 9.53 -15.99 16.25
CA LEU A 13 10.01 -16.69 15.08
C LEU A 13 11.35 -17.37 15.36
N HIS A 14 11.43 -18.66 15.04
CA HIS A 14 12.67 -19.43 15.18
C HIS A 14 13.43 -19.47 13.84
N GLY A 15 13.84 -18.32 13.34
CA GLY A 15 14.58 -18.19 12.08
C GLY A 15 14.66 -16.76 11.59
N ASP A 16 15.51 -16.52 10.61
CA ASP A 16 15.66 -15.21 9.99
C ASP A 16 14.35 -14.73 9.32
N LEU A 17 14.07 -13.45 9.46
CA LEU A 17 12.93 -12.77 8.87
C LEU A 17 13.40 -11.65 7.97
N LEU A 18 12.94 -11.65 6.74
CA LEU A 18 13.10 -10.55 5.79
C LEU A 18 11.76 -9.84 5.63
N ILE A 19 11.75 -8.54 5.82
CA ILE A 19 10.54 -7.69 5.76
C ILE A 19 10.73 -6.62 4.70
N ILE A 20 9.68 -6.35 3.94
CA ILE A 20 9.59 -5.18 3.08
C ILE A 20 9.01 -4.05 3.92
N GLU A 21 9.77 -2.97 4.10
CA GLU A 21 9.27 -1.81 4.82
C GLU A 21 8.04 -1.24 4.09
N GLY A 22 6.94 -1.08 4.78
CA GLY A 22 5.68 -0.63 4.18
C GLY A 22 5.02 0.53 4.93
N ARG A 23 5.24 0.64 6.24
CA ARG A 23 4.58 1.64 7.09
C ARG A 23 4.93 3.06 6.68
N ASP A 24 6.22 3.38 6.60
CA ASP A 24 6.68 4.72 6.26
C ASP A 24 6.38 5.07 4.80
N LEU A 25 6.48 4.10 3.88
CA LEU A 25 6.18 4.31 2.47
C LEU A 25 4.68 4.61 2.24
N ILE A 26 3.76 3.89 2.89
CA ILE A 26 2.32 4.19 2.81
C ILE A 26 2.01 5.51 3.52
N ARG A 27 2.69 5.84 4.63
CA ARG A 27 2.56 7.17 5.26
C ARG A 27 2.94 8.28 4.29
N GLN A 28 4.03 8.12 3.54
CA GLN A 28 4.45 9.08 2.51
C GLN A 28 3.43 9.21 1.37
N ILE A 29 2.94 8.08 0.83
CA ILE A 29 1.91 8.06 -0.23
C ILE A 29 0.64 8.78 0.26
N THR A 30 0.15 8.44 1.45
CA THR A 30 -1.06 9.03 2.03
C THR A 30 -0.90 10.53 2.27
N SER A 31 0.24 10.96 2.81
CA SER A 31 0.56 12.38 2.97
C SER A 31 0.63 13.10 1.62
N ASN A 32 1.09 12.43 0.56
CA ASN A 32 1.12 12.99 -0.79
C ASN A 32 -0.30 13.17 -1.35
N LEU A 33 -1.20 12.19 -1.19
CA LEU A 33 -2.63 12.31 -1.55
C LEU A 33 -3.27 13.54 -0.87
N LEU A 34 -3.04 13.70 0.42
CA LEU A 34 -3.57 14.84 1.20
C LEU A 34 -3.03 16.19 0.70
N ARG A 35 -1.74 16.26 0.36
CA ARG A 35 -1.12 17.47 -0.22
C ARG A 35 -1.68 17.79 -1.61
N HIS A 36 -2.07 16.78 -2.39
CA HIS A 36 -2.73 16.96 -3.70
C HIS A 36 -4.23 17.25 -3.60
N GLY A 37 -4.76 17.42 -2.41
CA GLY A 37 -6.13 17.88 -2.20
C GLY A 37 -7.15 16.80 -1.91
N CYS A 38 -6.79 15.53 -1.89
CA CYS A 38 -7.69 14.47 -1.41
C CYS A 38 -8.09 14.74 0.05
N ARG A 39 -9.35 14.55 0.37
CA ARG A 39 -9.89 14.81 1.72
C ARG A 39 -10.66 13.63 2.29
N LYS A 40 -11.18 12.78 1.44
CA LYS A 40 -11.94 11.59 1.81
C LYS A 40 -11.17 10.36 1.38
N LEU A 41 -10.32 9.89 2.29
CA LEU A 41 -9.44 8.76 2.01
C LEU A 41 -10.06 7.44 2.49
N SER A 42 -9.87 6.40 1.69
CA SER A 42 -10.18 5.01 2.02
C SER A 42 -8.90 4.19 2.11
N PHE A 43 -8.90 3.16 2.95
CA PHE A 43 -7.91 2.08 2.91
C PHE A 43 -8.61 0.77 2.61
N ILE A 44 -8.08 0.01 1.64
CA ILE A 44 -8.65 -1.29 1.26
C ILE A 44 -7.53 -2.34 1.23
N GLY A 45 -7.68 -3.37 2.07
CA GLY A 45 -6.77 -4.50 2.15
C GLY A 45 -6.92 -5.30 3.43
N ASP A 46 -6.77 -6.62 3.35
CA ASP A 46 -6.82 -7.53 4.50
C ASP A 46 -5.62 -7.33 5.41
N VAL A 47 -5.83 -6.70 6.58
CA VAL A 47 -4.76 -6.39 7.55
C VAL A 47 -4.37 -7.60 8.39
N GLU A 48 -5.18 -8.66 8.40
CA GLU A 48 -4.89 -9.88 9.14
C GLU A 48 -4.13 -10.92 8.29
N TYR A 49 -4.08 -10.71 6.97
CA TYR A 49 -3.41 -11.62 6.04
C TYR A 49 -1.89 -11.67 6.26
N ALA A 50 -1.26 -10.51 6.44
CA ALA A 50 0.18 -10.39 6.60
C ALA A 50 0.54 -9.23 7.53
N GLN A 51 1.65 -9.36 8.27
CA GLN A 51 2.13 -8.29 9.15
C GLN A 51 2.45 -7.02 8.36
N THR A 52 3.00 -7.15 7.15
CA THR A 52 3.26 -6.00 6.27
C THR A 52 1.98 -5.29 5.83
N ASN A 53 0.85 -5.99 5.64
CA ASN A 53 -0.43 -5.33 5.36
C ASN A 53 -0.93 -4.51 6.55
N LYS A 54 -0.76 -5.03 7.77
CA LYS A 54 -1.06 -4.30 9.00
C LYS A 54 -0.19 -3.05 9.13
N GLU A 55 1.10 -3.17 8.89
CA GLU A 55 2.04 -2.04 8.92
C GLU A 55 1.69 -0.96 7.88
N ARG A 56 1.26 -1.37 6.68
CA ARG A 56 0.75 -0.44 5.65
C ARG A 56 -0.48 0.33 6.15
N TYR A 57 -1.44 -0.37 6.77
CA TYR A 57 -2.61 0.28 7.36
C TYR A 57 -2.23 1.23 8.51
N GLU A 58 -1.31 0.85 9.37
CA GLU A 58 -0.79 1.74 10.42
C GLU A 58 -0.14 2.99 9.82
N GLY A 59 0.65 2.85 8.74
CA GLY A 59 1.22 4.00 8.01
C GLY A 59 0.17 4.94 7.42
N PHE A 60 -0.93 4.38 6.92
CA PHE A 60 -2.08 5.18 6.48
C PHE A 60 -2.69 5.99 7.65
N LEU A 61 -2.90 5.36 8.79
CA LEU A 61 -3.43 6.03 9.99
C LEU A 61 -2.47 7.09 10.55
N ASP A 62 -1.16 6.81 10.55
CA ASP A 62 -0.13 7.76 10.96
C ASP A 62 -0.21 9.05 10.12
N ALA A 63 -0.33 8.92 8.79
CA ALA A 63 -0.47 10.08 7.91
C ALA A 63 -1.75 10.89 8.18
N LEU A 64 -2.88 10.23 8.41
CA LEU A 64 -4.12 10.94 8.77
C LEU A 64 -3.93 11.73 10.07
N HIS A 65 -3.34 11.11 11.08
CA HIS A 65 -3.07 11.73 12.36
C HIS A 65 -2.12 12.95 12.22
N GLU A 66 -1.02 12.81 11.47
CA GLU A 66 -0.07 13.90 11.19
C GLU A 66 -0.73 15.10 10.52
N HIS A 67 -1.76 14.86 9.71
CA HIS A 67 -2.53 15.91 9.03
C HIS A 67 -3.79 16.37 9.80
N GLY A 68 -3.98 15.91 11.06
CA GLY A 68 -5.12 16.27 11.90
C GLY A 68 -6.47 15.73 11.41
N ILE A 69 -6.46 14.64 10.64
CA ILE A 69 -7.67 14.02 10.10
C ILE A 69 -8.11 12.88 11.03
N ILE A 70 -9.36 12.93 11.47
CA ILE A 70 -9.93 11.86 12.29
C ILE A 70 -10.26 10.67 11.37
N PRO A 71 -9.70 9.47 11.64
CA PRO A 71 -10.01 8.28 10.87
C PRO A 71 -11.51 7.96 10.88
N ASN A 72 -12.04 7.60 9.73
CA ASN A 72 -13.42 7.15 9.59
C ASN A 72 -13.46 5.67 9.12
N PRO A 73 -13.55 4.70 10.06
CA PRO A 73 -13.51 3.28 9.73
C PRO A 73 -14.62 2.81 8.76
N SER A 74 -15.72 3.56 8.61
CA SER A 74 -16.76 3.21 7.65
C SER A 74 -16.31 3.33 6.18
N LEU A 75 -15.17 3.98 5.94
CA LEU A 75 -14.54 4.10 4.62
C LEU A 75 -13.44 3.07 4.39
N TYR A 76 -13.19 2.15 5.34
CA TYR A 76 -12.08 1.21 5.27
C TYR A 76 -12.57 -0.22 5.16
N LEU A 77 -11.99 -0.99 4.26
CA LEU A 77 -12.17 -2.43 4.16
C LEU A 77 -10.88 -3.11 4.62
N THR A 78 -10.82 -3.48 5.89
CA THR A 78 -9.63 -4.01 6.55
C THR A 78 -9.79 -5.42 7.11
N GLY A 79 -10.98 -5.99 7.02
CA GLY A 79 -11.24 -7.38 7.42
C GLY A 79 -10.67 -8.40 6.44
N SER A 80 -10.71 -9.66 6.84
CA SER A 80 -10.26 -10.77 6.00
C SER A 80 -11.05 -10.85 4.71
N LEU A 81 -10.33 -10.99 3.60
CA LEU A 81 -10.88 -11.14 2.27
C LEU A 81 -10.70 -12.59 1.78
N GLY A 82 -11.76 -13.18 1.25
CA GLY A 82 -11.71 -14.54 0.72
C GLY A 82 -10.89 -14.62 -0.56
N LEU A 83 -9.97 -15.60 -0.66
CA LEU A 83 -9.05 -15.75 -1.80
C LEU A 83 -9.73 -15.79 -3.19
N ARG A 84 -10.99 -16.21 -3.25
CA ARG A 84 -11.76 -16.32 -4.51
C ARG A 84 -12.85 -15.27 -4.65
N THR A 85 -13.09 -14.48 -3.63
CA THR A 85 -14.22 -13.54 -3.52
C THR A 85 -13.76 -12.09 -3.35
N HIS A 86 -12.46 -11.81 -3.56
CA HIS A 86 -11.92 -10.46 -3.41
C HIS A 86 -12.70 -9.41 -4.21
N TYR A 87 -12.98 -9.70 -5.48
CA TYR A 87 -13.70 -8.75 -6.34
C TYR A 87 -15.11 -8.48 -5.84
N GLU A 88 -15.84 -9.54 -5.49
CA GLU A 88 -17.22 -9.46 -5.01
C GLU A 88 -17.30 -8.71 -3.68
N GLU A 89 -16.38 -8.99 -2.74
CA GLU A 89 -16.33 -8.34 -1.43
C GLU A 89 -15.95 -6.86 -1.54
N ILE A 90 -14.96 -6.52 -2.38
CA ILE A 90 -14.58 -5.14 -2.67
C ILE A 90 -15.74 -4.40 -3.37
N SER A 91 -16.38 -5.02 -4.36
CA SER A 91 -17.52 -4.43 -5.07
C SER A 91 -18.69 -4.17 -4.12
N HIS A 92 -19.01 -5.15 -3.26
CA HIS A 92 -20.04 -5.00 -2.26
C HIS A 92 -19.73 -3.85 -1.29
N PHE A 93 -18.50 -3.77 -0.78
CA PHE A 93 -18.08 -2.68 0.08
C PHE A 93 -18.26 -1.32 -0.62
N LEU A 94 -17.81 -1.18 -1.86
CA LEU A 94 -17.89 0.06 -2.63
C LEU A 94 -19.34 0.45 -2.96
N ASP A 95 -20.23 -0.52 -3.24
CA ASP A 95 -21.66 -0.30 -3.49
C ASP A 95 -22.39 0.28 -2.26
N PHE A 96 -21.91 -0.02 -1.04
CA PHE A 96 -22.52 0.44 0.21
C PHE A 96 -21.86 1.66 0.84
N LEU A 97 -20.82 2.20 0.21
CA LEU A 97 -20.22 3.44 0.69
C LEU A 97 -21.22 4.61 0.61
N PRO A 98 -21.38 5.40 1.67
CA PRO A 98 -22.29 6.55 1.65
C PRO A 98 -21.87 7.61 0.64
N THR A 99 -20.59 7.68 0.35
CA THR A 99 -20.00 8.55 -0.69
C THR A 99 -18.67 7.95 -1.13
N MET A 100 -18.40 8.00 -2.44
CA MET A 100 -17.12 7.55 -2.96
C MET A 100 -15.96 8.38 -2.40
N PRO A 101 -14.83 7.78 -1.99
CA PRO A 101 -13.62 8.50 -1.60
C PRO A 101 -12.98 9.19 -2.82
N ASP A 102 -12.21 10.25 -2.58
CA ASP A 102 -11.42 10.93 -3.60
C ASP A 102 -9.98 10.38 -3.70
N GLY A 103 -9.54 9.64 -2.68
CA GLY A 103 -8.29 8.90 -2.69
C GLY A 103 -8.44 7.52 -2.03
N ILE A 104 -7.91 6.48 -2.68
CA ILE A 104 -7.97 5.10 -2.18
C ILE A 104 -6.55 4.56 -2.08
N VAL A 105 -6.14 4.24 -0.85
CA VAL A 105 -4.87 3.57 -0.55
C VAL A 105 -5.12 2.08 -0.48
N CYS A 106 -4.54 1.34 -1.42
CA CYS A 106 -4.69 -0.10 -1.50
C CYS A 106 -3.49 -0.80 -0.84
N ALA A 107 -3.74 -1.88 -0.12
CA ALA A 107 -2.67 -2.66 0.47
C ALA A 107 -1.74 -3.28 -0.57
N SER A 108 -2.20 -3.46 -1.82
CA SER A 108 -1.40 -3.97 -2.95
C SER A 108 -1.96 -3.52 -4.30
N ASP A 109 -1.17 -3.66 -5.36
CA ASP A 109 -1.64 -3.44 -6.74
C ASP A 109 -2.72 -4.44 -7.15
N TYR A 110 -2.74 -5.63 -6.53
CA TYR A 110 -3.81 -6.61 -6.70
C TYR A 110 -5.18 -6.08 -6.25
N ILE A 111 -5.23 -5.42 -5.10
CA ILE A 111 -6.45 -4.75 -4.61
C ILE A 111 -6.83 -3.58 -5.53
N ALA A 112 -5.84 -2.76 -5.91
CA ALA A 112 -6.07 -1.63 -6.82
C ALA A 112 -6.63 -2.08 -8.18
N HIS A 113 -6.17 -3.22 -8.69
CA HIS A 113 -6.70 -3.83 -9.91
C HIS A 113 -8.21 -4.09 -9.84
N PHE A 114 -8.71 -4.65 -8.74
CA PHE A 114 -10.15 -4.92 -8.58
C PHE A 114 -10.97 -3.64 -8.44
N ILE A 115 -10.44 -2.64 -7.73
CA ILE A 115 -11.12 -1.35 -7.60
C ILE A 115 -11.19 -0.65 -8.96
N GLN A 116 -10.10 -0.62 -9.70
CA GLN A 116 -10.09 -0.04 -11.05
C GLN A 116 -11.11 -0.73 -11.97
N ARG A 117 -11.15 -2.07 -11.93
CA ARG A 117 -12.12 -2.86 -12.67
C ARG A 117 -13.56 -2.50 -12.27
N TYR A 118 -13.85 -2.38 -10.97
CA TYR A 118 -15.17 -1.98 -10.46
C TYR A 118 -15.58 -0.59 -10.99
N LEU A 119 -14.67 0.39 -10.92
CA LEU A 119 -14.94 1.74 -11.41
C LEU A 119 -15.26 1.75 -12.92
N GLU A 120 -14.52 0.97 -13.70
CA GLU A 120 -14.74 0.82 -15.14
C GLU A 120 -16.08 0.14 -15.46
N GLU A 121 -16.39 -0.99 -14.82
CA GLU A 121 -17.65 -1.75 -15.04
C GLU A 121 -18.90 -0.97 -14.64
N LYS A 122 -18.80 -0.13 -13.61
CA LYS A 122 -19.92 0.71 -13.13
C LYS A 122 -19.99 2.07 -13.83
N GLY A 123 -19.00 2.42 -14.67
CA GLY A 123 -18.90 3.75 -15.27
C GLY A 123 -18.76 4.87 -14.24
N ILE A 124 -18.15 4.56 -13.09
CA ILE A 124 -17.87 5.52 -12.02
C ILE A 124 -16.55 6.22 -12.34
N ASP A 125 -16.51 7.53 -12.14
CA ASP A 125 -15.32 8.36 -12.32
C ASP A 125 -14.65 8.27 -13.70
N PRO A 126 -15.38 8.42 -14.82
CA PRO A 126 -14.79 8.35 -16.16
C PRO A 126 -13.74 9.44 -16.41
N GLU A 127 -13.70 10.49 -15.57
CA GLU A 127 -12.75 11.59 -15.65
C GLU A 127 -11.48 11.34 -14.81
N GLY A 128 -11.41 10.22 -14.08
CA GLY A 128 -10.23 9.83 -13.30
C GLY A 128 -9.90 10.76 -12.13
N ARG A 129 -10.93 11.24 -11.42
CA ARG A 129 -10.77 12.12 -10.23
C ARG A 129 -10.46 11.35 -8.94
N ILE A 130 -10.81 10.05 -8.92
CA ILE A 130 -10.48 9.17 -7.80
C ILE A 130 -9.03 8.72 -7.95
N VAL A 131 -8.19 9.08 -7.00
CA VAL A 131 -6.77 8.74 -7.05
C VAL A 131 -6.55 7.39 -6.38
N LEU A 132 -6.19 6.38 -7.17
CA LEU A 132 -5.80 5.06 -6.66
C LEU A 132 -4.30 5.01 -6.42
N THR A 133 -3.90 4.35 -5.32
CA THR A 133 -2.51 3.99 -5.05
C THR A 133 -2.42 2.51 -4.67
N GLY A 134 -1.26 1.91 -4.90
CA GLY A 134 -1.03 0.50 -4.65
C GLY A 134 0.29 0.23 -3.93
N PHE A 135 0.71 -1.02 -3.97
CA PHE A 135 1.98 -1.52 -3.44
C PHE A 135 2.39 -2.74 -4.27
N ASP A 136 3.66 -2.96 -4.51
CA ASP A 136 4.36 -4.06 -5.17
C ASP A 136 4.93 -3.74 -6.56
N ASN A 137 4.46 -2.71 -7.27
CA ASN A 137 4.81 -2.39 -8.66
C ASN A 137 4.62 -3.59 -9.60
N ASN A 138 3.47 -4.24 -9.49
CA ASN A 138 3.20 -5.46 -10.24
C ASN A 138 2.69 -5.15 -11.66
N SER A 139 3.47 -5.54 -12.67
CA SER A 139 3.16 -5.32 -14.09
C SER A 139 2.10 -6.29 -14.66
N GLU A 140 1.66 -7.29 -13.90
CA GLU A 140 0.64 -8.26 -14.37
C GLU A 140 -0.77 -7.63 -14.40
N TYR A 141 -1.02 -6.61 -13.61
CA TYR A 141 -2.32 -5.94 -13.51
C TYR A 141 -2.41 -4.76 -14.48
N LEU A 142 -2.63 -5.05 -15.77
CA LEU A 142 -2.53 -4.10 -16.88
C LEU A 142 -3.43 -2.86 -16.76
N ASN A 143 -4.53 -2.93 -16.03
CA ASN A 143 -5.43 -1.78 -15.83
C ASN A 143 -4.88 -0.76 -14.82
N VAL A 144 -3.90 -1.12 -14.00
CA VAL A 144 -3.24 -0.22 -13.03
C VAL A 144 -1.74 -0.11 -13.25
N ALA A 145 -1.11 -1.09 -13.90
CA ALA A 145 0.32 -1.10 -14.17
C ALA A 145 0.75 0.20 -14.86
N ASP A 146 1.85 0.79 -14.38
CA ASP A 146 2.42 2.07 -14.85
C ASP A 146 1.49 3.29 -14.78
N ARG A 147 0.28 3.16 -14.21
CA ARG A 147 -0.71 4.24 -14.11
C ARG A 147 -0.84 4.82 -12.71
N ILE A 148 -0.82 3.97 -11.69
CA ILE A 148 -1.01 4.38 -10.29
C ILE A 148 0.33 4.56 -9.58
N THR A 149 0.36 5.43 -8.56
CA THR A 149 1.43 5.48 -7.59
C THR A 149 1.48 4.18 -6.80
N THR A 150 2.66 3.57 -6.70
CA THR A 150 2.89 2.29 -6.04
C THR A 150 4.28 2.24 -5.41
N VAL A 151 4.62 1.16 -4.74
CA VAL A 151 5.96 0.91 -4.18
C VAL A 151 6.68 -0.15 -4.99
N ASP A 152 7.90 0.15 -5.45
CA ASP A 152 8.76 -0.87 -6.07
C ASP A 152 9.46 -1.69 -4.99
N VAL A 153 9.01 -2.92 -4.82
CA VAL A 153 9.54 -3.86 -3.82
C VAL A 153 10.80 -4.59 -4.29
N LYS A 154 11.22 -4.40 -5.54
CA LYS A 154 12.46 -4.98 -6.11
C LYS A 154 12.55 -6.51 -5.90
N PRO A 155 11.62 -7.31 -6.45
CA PRO A 155 11.50 -8.75 -6.15
C PRO A 155 12.78 -9.54 -6.44
N LYS A 156 13.56 -9.16 -7.45
CA LYS A 156 14.86 -9.80 -7.74
C LYS A 156 15.87 -9.60 -6.60
N THR A 157 15.89 -8.41 -6.01
CA THR A 157 16.76 -8.11 -4.85
C THR A 157 16.34 -8.92 -3.63
N ILE A 158 15.03 -9.01 -3.38
CA ILE A 158 14.47 -9.82 -2.29
C ILE A 158 14.87 -11.28 -2.47
N GLY A 159 14.65 -11.85 -3.66
CA GLY A 159 15.03 -13.24 -3.95
C GLY A 159 16.51 -13.51 -3.76
N SER A 160 17.38 -12.63 -4.21
CA SER A 160 18.83 -12.74 -4.01
C SER A 160 19.22 -12.69 -2.53
N ARG A 161 18.59 -11.80 -1.75
CA ARG A 161 18.84 -11.71 -0.32
C ARG A 161 18.35 -12.93 0.45
N LEU A 162 17.17 -13.46 0.11
CA LEU A 162 16.66 -14.71 0.70
C LEU A 162 17.59 -15.88 0.41
N ALA A 163 18.07 -16.02 -0.82
CA ALA A 163 19.01 -17.07 -1.19
C ALA A 163 20.32 -16.95 -0.39
N ALA A 164 20.88 -15.73 -0.29
CA ALA A 164 22.09 -15.48 0.50
C ALA A 164 21.89 -15.82 1.98
N LYS A 165 20.74 -15.48 2.57
CA LYS A 165 20.39 -15.83 3.95
C LYS A 165 20.30 -17.35 4.17
N ILE A 166 19.67 -18.08 3.24
CA ILE A 166 19.58 -19.54 3.30
C ILE A 166 20.98 -20.17 3.31
N LEU A 167 21.86 -19.74 2.40
CA LEU A 167 23.25 -20.22 2.33
C LEU A 167 24.00 -19.90 3.64
N PHE A 168 23.87 -18.69 4.16
CA PHE A 168 24.49 -18.30 5.40
C PHE A 168 24.07 -19.18 6.57
N VAL A 169 22.76 -19.47 6.71
CA VAL A 169 22.23 -20.32 7.79
C VAL A 169 22.73 -21.76 7.67
N ILE A 170 22.86 -22.27 6.44
CA ILE A 170 23.43 -23.61 6.19
C ILE A 170 24.88 -23.68 6.65
N GLU A 171 25.68 -22.65 6.38
CA GLU A 171 27.10 -22.60 6.76
C GLU A 171 27.27 -22.29 8.26
N HIS A 172 26.31 -21.57 8.87
CA HIS A 172 26.37 -21.12 10.25
C HIS A 172 25.11 -21.52 11.05
N PRO A 173 24.87 -22.83 11.29
CA PRO A 173 23.61 -23.31 11.87
C PRO A 173 23.36 -22.88 13.32
N LYS A 174 24.35 -22.27 13.98
CA LYS A 174 24.24 -21.74 15.34
C LYS A 174 24.17 -20.23 15.40
N ALA A 175 24.10 -19.55 14.25
CA ALA A 175 23.91 -18.10 14.21
C ALA A 175 22.55 -17.73 14.79
N ALA A 176 22.50 -16.62 15.51
CA ALA A 176 21.24 -16.09 16.04
C ALA A 176 20.34 -15.62 14.89
N PRO A 177 19.02 -15.85 14.97
CA PRO A 177 18.09 -15.32 13.99
C PRO A 177 18.13 -13.79 13.93
N GLU A 178 17.94 -13.24 12.72
CA GLU A 178 17.94 -11.81 12.46
C GLU A 178 16.63 -11.37 11.81
N VAL A 179 16.23 -10.12 12.09
CA VAL A 179 15.19 -9.42 11.34
C VAL A 179 15.86 -8.40 10.44
N SER A 180 15.61 -8.48 9.15
CA SER A 180 16.21 -7.61 8.15
C SER A 180 15.12 -6.89 7.35
N TYR A 181 15.24 -5.56 7.19
CA TYR A 181 14.34 -4.78 6.35
C TYR A 181 14.96 -4.55 4.98
N VAL A 182 14.16 -4.73 3.93
CA VAL A 182 14.54 -4.37 2.58
C VAL A 182 13.96 -3.01 2.26
N SER A 183 14.85 -2.07 1.95
CA SER A 183 14.45 -0.73 1.50
C SER A 183 13.81 -0.79 0.13
N SER A 184 12.65 -0.19 0.02
CA SER A 184 11.87 -0.01 -1.20
C SER A 184 11.68 1.48 -1.49
N GLU A 185 11.09 1.82 -2.63
CA GLU A 185 10.88 3.20 -3.01
C GLU A 185 9.50 3.44 -3.60
N VAL A 186 8.94 4.63 -3.36
CA VAL A 186 7.66 5.04 -3.95
C VAL A 186 7.89 5.47 -5.39
N LEU A 187 7.16 4.89 -6.31
CA LEU A 187 7.05 5.34 -7.69
C LEU A 187 5.82 6.21 -7.85
N TYR A 188 6.03 7.52 -7.82
CA TYR A 188 4.94 8.48 -8.01
C TYR A 188 4.53 8.55 -9.48
N ARG A 189 3.22 8.36 -9.73
CA ARG A 189 2.64 8.37 -11.08
C ARG A 189 1.32 9.17 -11.12
N GLY A 190 0.83 9.45 -12.31
CA GLY A 190 -0.40 10.22 -12.49
C GLY A 190 -0.32 11.60 -11.84
N VAL A 191 -1.39 12.02 -11.20
CA VAL A 191 -1.46 13.34 -10.54
C VAL A 191 -0.43 13.49 -9.41
N LEU A 192 -0.02 12.38 -8.78
CA LEU A 192 0.94 12.38 -7.68
C LEU A 192 2.39 12.51 -8.12
N ALA A 193 2.70 12.41 -9.42
CA ALA A 193 4.04 12.62 -9.95
C ALA A 193 4.47 14.09 -9.94
N SER A 194 3.53 15.04 -9.88
CA SER A 194 3.82 16.47 -9.81
C SER A 194 4.07 16.89 -8.35
N ASP A 195 5.02 17.80 -8.13
CA ASP A 195 5.19 18.41 -6.81
C ASP A 195 4.04 19.41 -6.57
N PRO A 196 3.22 19.25 -5.51
CA PRO A 196 2.14 20.18 -5.23
C PRO A 196 2.64 21.61 -4.91
N LYS A 197 3.93 21.78 -4.65
CA LYS A 197 4.54 23.12 -4.45
C LYS A 197 4.89 23.83 -5.76
N SER A 198 4.96 23.13 -6.89
CA SER A 198 5.31 23.75 -8.18
C SER A 198 4.16 24.50 -8.84
N SER A 199 2.95 24.46 -8.28
CA SER A 199 1.75 25.15 -8.79
C SER A 199 1.44 26.50 -8.12
N LYS A 200 2.31 27.01 -7.24
CA LYS A 200 2.20 28.42 -6.82
C LYS A 200 2.88 29.30 -7.87
N PRO A 201 2.14 30.24 -8.50
CA PRO A 201 2.79 31.26 -9.29
C PRO A 201 3.72 32.07 -8.38
N ASP A 202 4.91 32.40 -8.89
CA ASP A 202 5.83 33.32 -8.25
C ASP A 202 5.10 34.61 -7.91
N GLU A 203 4.83 34.86 -6.64
CA GLU A 203 4.49 36.20 -6.21
C GLU A 203 5.75 37.05 -6.35
N PRO A 204 5.72 38.13 -7.10
CA PRO A 204 6.87 39.02 -7.17
C PRO A 204 7.11 39.66 -5.80
N PHE A 205 8.30 39.43 -5.27
CA PHE A 205 8.75 40.25 -4.13
C PHE A 205 8.80 41.71 -4.55
N LEU A 206 7.93 42.51 -3.98
CA LEU A 206 8.09 43.96 -3.89
C LEU A 206 8.77 44.32 -2.60
#